data_ba70b358895dc2cf2a945ee99a7255aa
#
_entry.id   ba70b358895dc2cf2a945ee99a7255aa
#
_cell.length_a   1.000
_cell.length_b   1.000
_cell.length_c   1.000
_cell.angle_alpha   90.00
_cell.angle_beta   90.00
_cell.angle_gamma   90.00
#
_symmetry.space_group_name_H-M   'P 1'
#
loop_
_entity.id
_entity.type
_entity.pdbx_description
1 polymer ?
#
loop_
_entity_poly.entity_id
_entity_poly.type
_entity_poly.pdbx_seq_one_letter_code
_entity_poly.pdbx_strand_id
1 'polypeptide(L)'
;LVLDEPLGKLDSLTRLVMQTELVQLWQRSGFSALLVTHDVEEALFMAQRVVVFSERPARIKQVLVNDLPYPRHRGDPRVAELRHQALALLGLDQSW
;
A
#
# COMPACT_ATOMS: atom_id res chain seq x y z
N LEU A 1 -13.37 -9.11 -0.35
CA LEU A 1 -12.54 -9.45 0.80
C LEU A 1 -11.94 -8.17 1.40
N VAL A 2 -12.13 -8.01 2.70
CA VAL A 2 -11.59 -6.85 3.43
C VAL A 2 -10.53 -7.36 4.41
N LEU A 3 -9.33 -6.78 4.33
CA LEU A 3 -8.21 -7.08 5.19
C LEU A 3 -7.84 -5.81 5.97
N ASP A 4 -8.09 -5.80 7.27
CA ASP A 4 -7.82 -4.64 8.12
C ASP A 4 -6.54 -4.90 8.94
N GLU A 5 -5.47 -4.20 8.58
CA GLU A 5 -4.16 -4.34 9.21
C GLU A 5 -3.72 -5.81 9.33
N PRO A 6 -3.81 -6.61 8.24
CA PRO A 6 -3.64 -8.06 8.35
C PRO A 6 -2.24 -8.48 8.77
N LEU A 7 -1.24 -7.63 8.51
CA LEU A 7 0.17 -7.95 8.76
C LEU A 7 0.76 -7.13 9.90
N GLY A 8 -0.07 -6.36 10.60
CA GLY A 8 0.41 -5.40 11.59
C GLY A 8 1.11 -6.01 12.82
N LYS A 9 0.84 -7.28 13.12
CA LYS A 9 1.43 -7.97 14.28
C LYS A 9 2.66 -8.79 13.94
N LEU A 10 3.05 -8.82 12.68
CA LEU A 10 4.19 -9.59 12.22
C LEU A 10 5.48 -8.78 12.33
N ASP A 11 6.60 -9.47 12.51
CA ASP A 11 7.90 -8.82 12.44
C ASP A 11 8.21 -8.39 11.00
N SER A 12 9.26 -7.58 10.83
CA SER A 12 9.56 -6.94 9.55
C SER A 12 9.80 -7.94 8.43
N LEU A 13 10.59 -8.96 8.68
CA LEU A 13 10.94 -9.94 7.63
C LEU A 13 9.74 -10.80 7.27
N THR A 14 9.01 -11.29 8.26
CA THR A 14 7.80 -12.09 8.03
C THR A 14 6.76 -11.28 7.27
N ARG A 15 6.63 -10.00 7.60
CA ARG A 15 5.70 -9.11 6.90
C ARG A 15 6.03 -9.01 5.41
N LEU A 16 7.31 -8.84 5.06
CA LEU A 16 7.71 -8.75 3.66
C LEU A 16 7.39 -10.04 2.90
N VAL A 17 7.65 -11.18 3.52
CA VAL A 17 7.34 -12.49 2.91
C VAL A 17 5.84 -12.62 2.68
N MET A 18 5.04 -12.27 3.69
CA MET A 18 3.57 -12.39 3.59
C MET A 18 2.97 -11.43 2.58
N GLN A 19 3.53 -10.24 2.45
CA GLN A 19 3.10 -9.30 1.40
C GLN A 19 3.24 -9.93 0.01
N THR A 20 4.38 -10.55 -0.25
CA THR A 20 4.64 -11.22 -1.52
C THR A 20 3.68 -12.37 -1.75
N GLU A 21 3.46 -13.19 -0.73
CA GLU A 21 2.55 -14.34 -0.85
C GLU A 21 1.11 -13.93 -1.09
N LEU A 22 0.65 -12.88 -0.42
CA LEU A 22 -0.71 -12.38 -0.62
C LEU A 22 -0.90 -11.83 -2.03
N VAL A 23 0.09 -11.10 -2.56
CA VAL A 23 0.03 -10.60 -3.93
C VAL A 23 -0.04 -11.76 -4.92
N GLN A 24 0.77 -12.79 -4.74
CA GLN A 24 0.77 -13.96 -5.62
C GLN A 24 -0.57 -14.71 -5.55
N LEU A 25 -1.12 -14.87 -4.36
CA LEU A 25 -2.41 -15.51 -4.17
C LEU A 25 -3.51 -14.74 -4.88
N TRP A 26 -3.52 -13.42 -4.69
CA TRP A 26 -4.50 -12.54 -5.31
C TRP A 26 -4.41 -12.58 -6.84
N GLN A 27 -3.19 -12.56 -7.39
CA GLN A 27 -3.00 -12.63 -8.85
C GLN A 27 -3.52 -13.94 -9.43
N ARG A 28 -3.32 -15.06 -8.72
CA ARG A 28 -3.78 -16.37 -9.18
C ARG A 28 -5.28 -16.55 -9.05
N SER A 29 -5.87 -15.99 -7.98
CA SER A 29 -7.28 -16.20 -7.67
C SER A 29 -8.20 -15.20 -8.33
N GLY A 30 -7.71 -14.01 -8.67
CA GLY A 30 -8.47 -13.00 -9.38
C GLY A 30 -9.58 -12.35 -8.56
N PHE A 31 -9.62 -12.53 -7.24
CA PHE A 31 -10.62 -11.88 -6.40
C PHE A 31 -10.28 -10.42 -6.14
N SER A 32 -11.30 -9.64 -5.81
CA SER A 32 -11.11 -8.25 -5.37
C SER A 32 -10.86 -8.20 -3.87
N ALA A 33 -9.93 -7.36 -3.44
CA ALA A 33 -9.59 -7.20 -2.03
C ALA A 33 -9.41 -5.73 -1.68
N LEU A 34 -9.83 -5.38 -0.47
CA LEU A 34 -9.59 -4.08 0.13
C LEU A 34 -8.63 -4.28 1.31
N LEU A 35 -7.50 -3.60 1.26
CA LEU A 35 -6.48 -3.66 2.30
C LEU A 35 -6.44 -2.33 3.05
N VAL A 36 -6.62 -2.38 4.37
CA VAL A 36 -6.50 -1.21 5.23
C VAL A 36 -5.17 -1.30 5.98
N THR A 37 -4.33 -0.29 5.83
CA THR A 37 -3.01 -0.27 6.46
C THR A 37 -2.54 1.15 6.72
N HIS A 38 -1.71 1.33 7.73
CA HIS A 38 -0.98 2.57 7.99
C HIS A 38 0.38 2.59 7.30
N ASP A 39 0.80 1.48 6.73
CA ASP A 39 2.10 1.34 6.08
C ASP A 39 1.97 1.71 4.60
N VAL A 40 2.48 2.87 4.24
CA VAL A 40 2.41 3.38 2.86
C VAL A 40 3.14 2.46 1.89
N GLU A 41 4.29 1.94 2.27
CA GLU A 41 5.06 1.05 1.41
C GLU A 41 4.33 -0.27 1.15
N GLU A 42 3.67 -0.81 2.18
CA GLU A 42 2.83 -2.00 2.04
C GLU A 42 1.71 -1.75 1.02
N ALA A 43 1.01 -0.63 1.15
CA ALA A 43 -0.06 -0.28 0.23
C ALA A 43 0.46 -0.16 -1.21
N LEU A 44 1.59 0.51 -1.41
CA LEU A 44 2.16 0.72 -2.75
C LEU A 44 2.72 -0.56 -3.35
N PHE A 45 3.23 -1.47 -2.52
CA PHE A 45 3.71 -2.75 -3.01
C PHE A 45 2.56 -3.65 -3.46
N MET A 46 1.44 -3.62 -2.76
CA MET A 46 0.36 -4.59 -2.95
C MET A 46 -0.81 -4.08 -3.79
N ALA A 47 -1.16 -2.80 -3.72
CA ALA A 47 -2.42 -2.31 -4.25
C ALA A 47 -2.31 -1.69 -5.63
N GLN A 48 -3.39 -1.80 -6.41
CA GLN A 48 -3.52 -1.14 -7.70
C GLN A 48 -4.02 0.30 -7.55
N ARG A 49 -4.80 0.57 -6.51
CA ARG A 49 -5.27 1.92 -6.17
C ARG A 49 -5.10 2.12 -4.68
N VAL A 50 -4.56 3.27 -4.31
CA VAL A 50 -4.35 3.64 -2.93
C VAL A 50 -5.24 4.84 -2.61
N VAL A 51 -6.16 4.64 -1.68
CA VAL A 51 -7.08 5.69 -1.23
C VAL A 51 -6.49 6.33 0.01
N VAL A 52 -6.23 7.63 -0.07
CA VAL A 52 -5.66 8.38 1.05
C VAL A 52 -6.77 9.13 1.76
N PHE A 53 -6.91 8.90 3.06
CA PHE A 53 -7.92 9.54 3.90
C PHE A 53 -7.32 10.69 4.70
N SER A 54 -8.13 11.72 4.95
CA SER A 54 -7.82 12.73 5.96
C SER A 54 -8.06 12.14 7.36
N GLU A 55 -7.41 12.72 8.36
CA GLU A 55 -7.56 12.21 9.72
C GLU A 55 -8.93 12.51 10.33
N ARG A 56 -9.36 13.76 10.29
CA ARG A 56 -10.62 14.17 10.93
C ARG A 56 -11.24 15.37 10.23
N PRO A 57 -12.53 15.27 9.81
CA PRO A 57 -13.29 14.04 9.70
C PRO A 57 -12.71 13.14 8.61
N ALA A 58 -12.87 11.83 8.74
CA ALA A 58 -12.32 10.89 7.77
C ALA A 58 -12.97 11.10 6.41
N ARG A 59 -12.19 11.57 5.46
CA ARG A 59 -12.64 11.82 4.08
C ARG A 59 -11.57 11.36 3.13
N ILE A 60 -11.98 10.97 1.93
CA ILE A 60 -11.02 10.64 0.89
C ILE A 60 -10.35 11.92 0.42
N LYS A 61 -9.04 12.01 0.63
CA LYS A 61 -8.23 13.12 0.11
C LYS A 61 -7.94 12.93 -1.36
N GLN A 62 -7.53 11.75 -1.74
CA GLN A 62 -7.18 11.43 -3.11
C GLN A 62 -7.09 9.92 -3.29
N VAL A 63 -7.32 9.47 -4.52
CA VAL A 63 -7.07 8.09 -4.93
C VAL A 63 -5.86 8.10 -5.85
N LEU A 64 -4.79 7.39 -5.44
CA LEU A 64 -3.59 7.24 -6.25
C LEU A 64 -3.71 5.96 -7.07
N VAL A 65 -3.54 6.09 -8.38
CA VAL A 65 -3.50 4.93 -9.26
C VAL A 65 -2.08 4.40 -9.31
N ASN A 66 -1.93 3.12 -8.98
CA ASN A 66 -0.63 2.45 -9.00
C ASN A 66 -0.66 1.40 -10.11
N ASP A 67 -0.24 1.80 -11.29
CA ASP A 67 -0.28 0.96 -12.48
C ASP A 67 1.01 0.17 -12.71
N LEU A 68 1.89 0.13 -11.71
CA LEU A 68 3.11 -0.65 -11.80
C LEU A 68 2.79 -2.13 -11.98
N PRO A 69 3.49 -2.81 -12.92
CA PRO A 69 3.25 -4.23 -13.14
C PRO A 69 3.73 -5.06 -11.96
N TYR A 70 3.14 -6.23 -11.79
CA TYR A 70 3.63 -7.24 -10.85
C TYR A 70 4.60 -8.18 -11.56
N PRO A 71 5.60 -8.73 -10.89
CA PRO A 71 5.95 -8.43 -9.50
C PRO A 71 6.58 -7.06 -9.36
N ARG A 72 6.24 -6.37 -8.27
CA ARG A 72 6.78 -5.05 -7.97
C ARG A 72 8.04 -5.18 -7.13
N HIS A 73 8.98 -4.26 -7.35
CA HIS A 73 10.23 -4.20 -6.58
C HIS A 73 10.17 -3.01 -5.63
N ARG A 74 10.48 -3.27 -4.37
CA ARG A 74 10.43 -2.22 -3.34
C ARG A 74 11.39 -1.08 -3.59
N GLY A 75 12.50 -1.35 -4.30
CA GLY A 75 13.47 -0.34 -4.68
C GLY A 75 13.19 0.39 -6.00
N ASP A 76 12.05 0.14 -6.64
CA ASP A 76 11.71 0.78 -7.90
C ASP A 76 11.53 2.29 -7.70
N PRO A 77 12.20 3.14 -8.50
CA PRO A 77 12.06 4.60 -8.37
C PRO A 77 10.62 5.10 -8.50
N ARG A 78 9.78 4.38 -9.26
CA ARG A 78 8.36 4.74 -9.41
C ARG A 78 7.60 4.53 -8.11
N VAL A 79 7.98 3.53 -7.32
CA VAL A 79 7.39 3.33 -5.97
C VAL A 79 7.79 4.50 -5.07
N ALA A 80 9.04 4.94 -5.13
CA ALA A 80 9.50 6.08 -4.34
C ALA A 80 8.72 7.35 -4.67
N GLU A 81 8.42 7.59 -5.95
CA GLU A 81 7.63 8.74 -6.38
C GLU A 81 6.20 8.68 -5.83
N LEU A 82 5.56 7.52 -5.93
CA LEU A 82 4.22 7.34 -5.37
C LEU A 82 4.22 7.48 -3.84
N ARG A 83 5.25 6.98 -3.18
CA ARG A 83 5.40 7.15 -1.74
C ARG A 83 5.50 8.62 -1.37
N HIS A 84 6.27 9.39 -2.12
CA HIS A 84 6.38 10.84 -1.91
C HIS A 84 5.02 11.51 -2.01
N GLN A 85 4.24 11.18 -3.04
CA GLN A 85 2.90 11.72 -3.21
C GLN A 85 1.97 11.36 -2.04
N ALA A 86 1.99 10.10 -1.61
CA ALA A 86 1.17 9.65 -0.49
C ALA A 86 1.54 10.34 0.81
N LEU A 87 2.84 10.45 1.09
CA LEU A 87 3.32 11.12 2.30
C LEU A 87 2.98 12.60 2.30
N ALA A 88 3.06 13.25 1.15
CA ALA A 88 2.64 14.65 1.02
C ALA A 88 1.16 14.82 1.38
N LEU A 89 0.30 13.92 0.88
CA LEU A 89 -1.13 13.96 1.19
C LEU A 89 -1.41 13.73 2.67
N LEU A 90 -0.57 12.95 3.34
CA LEU A 90 -0.67 12.70 4.78
C LEU A 90 0.00 13.80 5.61
N GLY A 91 0.69 14.75 4.98
CA GLY A 91 1.39 15.83 5.68
C GLY A 91 2.70 15.39 6.31
N LEU A 92 3.30 14.30 5.85
CA LEU A 92 4.50 13.71 6.45
C LEU A 92 5.77 13.91 5.63
N ASP A 93 5.67 14.49 4.44
CA ASP A 93 6.79 14.60 3.52
C ASP A 93 7.82 15.65 3.94
N GLN A 94 7.44 16.60 4.77
CA GLN A 94 8.30 17.72 5.15
C GLN A 94 9.41 17.34 6.12
N SER A 95 9.34 16.16 6.68
CA SER A 95 10.28 15.71 7.70
C SER A 95 11.51 15.01 7.12
N TRP A 96 11.57 14.87 5.82
CA TRP A 96 12.56 14.00 5.18
C TRP A 96 13.39 14.72 4.12
#